data_8701c4105274ced2adc00bfd2226dde0
#
_entry.id   8701c4105274ced2adc00bfd2226dde0
#
_cell.length_a   1.000
_cell.length_b   1.000
_cell.length_c   1.000
_cell.angle_alpha   90.00
_cell.angle_beta   90.00
_cell.angle_gamma   90.00
#
_symmetry.space_group_name_H-M   'P 1'
#
loop_
_entity.id
_entity.type
_entity.pdbx_description
1 polymer ?
#
loop_
_entity_poly.entity_id
_entity_poly.type
_entity_poly.pdbx_seq_one_letter_code
_entity_poly.pdbx_strand_id
1 'polypeptide(L)'
;MNKVDLLRNQIGMDWSKEIVEDATIEDLDEEAIKRARELFSKRQSDRKKAQEVLKKLSDIEVLNKAGITIKGKITRTALLLLGKSEAKYFFDGFIPRITWTLYNADNSVKAYEHFDIPMLMAVDKVYSRIRNVKYRYIAGQQTLFPDEVDQYEPELIKEIINNCIAHQDYRLRGKINVEEFEDRLVFINEGAFIPETIEQALEPGYKPPYYRNVFLCNAMVNLYMIDTNSMGIPMMYQIQRDKCFPLPTYDLNTINRVTVTVYGKILDKNCLLYTSPSPRD
;
A
#
# COMPACT_ATOMS: atom_id res chain seq x y z
N MET A 1 -23.13 22.28 -5.30
CA MET A 1 -23.06 21.29 -4.22
C MET A 1 -21.91 21.71 -3.32
N ASN A 2 -22.18 21.96 -2.04
CA ASN A 2 -21.17 22.51 -1.10
C ASN A 2 -20.15 21.42 -0.75
N LYS A 3 -18.86 21.79 -0.49
CA LYS A 3 -17.79 20.86 -0.08
C LYS A 3 -18.21 19.99 1.13
N VAL A 4 -19.05 20.55 2.02
CA VAL A 4 -19.62 19.85 3.18
C VAL A 4 -20.64 18.77 2.76
N ASP A 5 -21.44 19.01 1.72
CA ASP A 5 -22.41 18.02 1.22
C ASP A 5 -21.72 16.89 0.47
N LEU A 6 -20.62 17.18 -0.24
CA LEU A 6 -19.74 16.19 -0.83
C LEU A 6 -19.10 15.31 0.23
N LEU A 7 -18.61 15.91 1.31
CA LEU A 7 -18.02 15.19 2.45
C LEU A 7 -19.05 14.34 3.18
N ARG A 8 -20.27 14.87 3.44
CA ARG A 8 -21.36 14.10 4.07
C ARG A 8 -21.78 12.89 3.24
N ASN A 9 -21.88 13.04 1.92
CA ASN A 9 -22.19 11.92 1.02
C ASN A 9 -21.04 10.91 0.89
N GLN A 10 -19.79 11.33 1.10
CA GLN A 10 -18.63 10.42 1.15
C GLN A 10 -18.51 9.68 2.49
N ILE A 11 -18.93 10.28 3.59
CA ILE A 11 -18.94 9.70 4.93
C ILE A 11 -20.10 8.70 5.12
N GLY A 12 -21.12 8.73 4.24
CA GLY A 12 -22.40 8.06 4.45
C GLY A 12 -22.42 6.53 4.44
N MET A 13 -21.52 5.85 3.71
CA MET A 13 -21.41 4.38 3.74
C MET A 13 -19.97 3.95 3.41
N ASP A 14 -19.38 3.20 4.33
CA ASP A 14 -18.10 2.51 4.09
C ASP A 14 -18.32 1.38 3.07
N TRP A 15 -17.99 1.63 1.82
CA TRP A 15 -18.09 0.67 0.72
C TRP A 15 -17.41 -0.66 1.07
N SER A 16 -16.28 -0.61 1.75
CA SER A 16 -15.49 -1.79 2.06
C SER A 16 -16.14 -2.74 3.05
N LYS A 17 -17.11 -2.24 3.85
CA LYS A 17 -17.87 -3.02 4.83
C LYS A 17 -19.09 -3.72 4.24
N GLU A 18 -19.49 -3.39 3.02
CA GLU A 18 -20.68 -3.92 2.37
C GLU A 18 -20.61 -5.46 2.29
N ILE A 19 -21.70 -6.10 2.70
CA ILE A 19 -21.86 -7.56 2.58
C ILE A 19 -22.29 -7.89 1.16
N VAL A 20 -21.66 -8.88 0.54
CA VAL A 20 -22.00 -9.40 -0.77
C VAL A 20 -22.81 -10.67 -0.56
N GLU A 21 -24.13 -10.60 -0.68
CA GLU A 21 -25.06 -11.64 -0.22
C GLU A 21 -24.83 -13.00 -0.91
N ASP A 22 -24.50 -13.01 -2.20
CA ASP A 22 -24.31 -14.25 -2.98
C ASP A 22 -22.87 -14.81 -2.89
N ALA A 23 -21.95 -14.10 -2.21
CA ALA A 23 -20.57 -14.53 -2.07
C ALA A 23 -20.38 -15.47 -0.89
N THR A 24 -19.56 -16.50 -1.09
CA THR A 24 -19.23 -17.53 -0.11
C THR A 24 -17.72 -17.61 0.11
N ILE A 25 -17.28 -18.42 1.06
CA ILE A 25 -15.85 -18.65 1.28
C ILE A 25 -15.19 -19.33 0.08
N GLU A 26 -15.96 -20.03 -0.76
CA GLU A 26 -15.47 -20.68 -1.96
C GLU A 26 -15.04 -19.69 -3.05
N ASP A 27 -15.51 -18.43 -2.96
CA ASP A 27 -15.10 -17.34 -3.84
C ASP A 27 -13.76 -16.70 -3.42
N LEU A 28 -13.21 -17.13 -2.28
CA LEU A 28 -11.92 -16.67 -1.79
C LEU A 28 -10.79 -17.61 -2.21
N ASP A 29 -9.62 -17.07 -2.45
CA ASP A 29 -8.41 -17.78 -2.83
C ASP A 29 -7.79 -18.48 -1.61
N GLU A 30 -7.52 -19.76 -1.69
CA GLU A 30 -7.03 -20.60 -0.59
C GLU A 30 -5.63 -20.14 -0.11
N GLU A 31 -4.75 -19.78 -1.03
CA GLU A 31 -3.41 -19.29 -0.68
C GLU A 31 -3.47 -17.91 -0.02
N ALA A 32 -4.38 -17.05 -0.47
CA ALA A 32 -4.62 -15.77 0.15
C ALA A 32 -5.23 -15.92 1.57
N ILE A 33 -6.16 -16.86 1.78
CA ILE A 33 -6.69 -17.20 3.11
C ILE A 33 -5.55 -17.68 4.02
N LYS A 34 -4.74 -18.62 3.55
CA LYS A 34 -3.60 -19.14 4.32
C LYS A 34 -2.63 -18.02 4.70
N ARG A 35 -2.31 -17.16 3.74
CA ARG A 35 -1.45 -15.98 3.98
C ARG A 35 -2.06 -15.02 5.01
N ALA A 36 -3.35 -14.75 4.92
CA ALA A 36 -4.07 -13.92 5.89
C ALA A 36 -4.02 -14.51 7.31
N ARG A 37 -4.22 -15.83 7.46
CA ARG A 37 -4.08 -16.53 8.75
C ARG A 37 -2.68 -16.40 9.34
N GLU A 38 -1.65 -16.56 8.52
CA GLU A 38 -0.24 -16.43 8.95
C GLU A 38 0.03 -15.02 9.46
N LEU A 39 -0.38 -14.01 8.68
CA LEU A 39 -0.15 -12.61 9.04
C LEU A 39 -0.94 -12.21 10.30
N PHE A 40 -2.21 -12.58 10.37
CA PHE A 40 -3.03 -12.33 11.56
C PHE A 40 -2.47 -13.00 12.81
N SER A 41 -1.98 -14.24 12.68
CA SER A 41 -1.35 -14.97 13.79
C SER A 41 -0.08 -14.27 14.31
N LYS A 42 0.71 -13.67 13.43
CA LYS A 42 1.91 -12.90 13.81
C LYS A 42 1.60 -11.67 14.66
N ARG A 43 0.42 -11.08 14.48
CA ARG A 43 0.00 -9.85 15.19
C ARG A 43 -0.38 -10.11 16.65
N GLN A 44 -0.75 -11.32 17.00
CA GLN A 44 -1.18 -11.62 18.38
C GLN A 44 0.01 -11.51 19.35
N SER A 45 -0.13 -10.71 20.41
CA SER A 45 0.94 -10.41 21.38
C SER A 45 1.39 -11.65 22.17
N ASP A 46 0.47 -12.57 22.46
CA ASP A 46 0.76 -13.86 23.11
C ASP A 46 0.79 -14.99 22.07
N ARG A 47 1.89 -15.06 21.32
CA ARG A 47 2.04 -15.86 20.12
C ARG A 47 1.73 -17.36 20.30
N LYS A 48 2.13 -17.99 21.39
CA LYS A 48 1.96 -19.45 21.57
C LYS A 48 0.50 -19.82 21.81
N LYS A 49 -0.16 -19.19 22.77
CA LYS A 49 -1.59 -19.46 23.07
C LYS A 49 -2.50 -19.04 21.93
N ALA A 50 -2.24 -17.87 21.33
CA ALA A 50 -3.04 -17.39 20.20
C ALA A 50 -2.91 -18.30 18.98
N GLN A 51 -1.71 -18.78 18.66
CA GLN A 51 -1.50 -19.72 17.56
C GLN A 51 -2.21 -21.05 17.78
N GLU A 52 -2.22 -21.59 19.01
CA GLU A 52 -2.97 -22.81 19.34
C GLU A 52 -4.48 -22.64 19.20
N VAL A 53 -5.00 -21.49 19.61
CA VAL A 53 -6.42 -21.17 19.43
C VAL A 53 -6.76 -21.01 17.94
N LEU A 54 -5.93 -20.25 17.19
CA LEU A 54 -6.17 -20.03 15.76
C LEU A 54 -6.10 -21.32 14.92
N LYS A 55 -5.27 -22.28 15.32
CA LYS A 55 -5.20 -23.61 14.65
C LYS A 55 -6.51 -24.40 14.76
N LYS A 56 -7.32 -24.16 15.78
CA LYS A 56 -8.59 -24.85 16.02
C LYS A 56 -9.80 -24.17 15.35
N LEU A 57 -9.62 -22.95 14.89
CA LEU A 57 -10.67 -22.18 14.24
C LEU A 57 -10.72 -22.48 12.75
N SER A 58 -11.94 -22.52 12.21
CA SER A 58 -12.18 -22.55 10.77
C SER A 58 -11.67 -21.24 10.11
N ASP A 59 -11.51 -21.26 8.80
CA ASP A 59 -11.05 -20.09 8.06
C ASP A 59 -11.98 -18.90 8.25
N ILE A 60 -13.29 -19.13 8.15
CA ILE A 60 -14.27 -18.06 8.32
C ILE A 60 -14.24 -17.44 9.72
N GLU A 61 -13.97 -18.22 10.77
CA GLU A 61 -13.83 -17.71 12.14
C GLU A 61 -12.57 -16.86 12.29
N VAL A 62 -11.47 -17.24 11.64
CA VAL A 62 -10.25 -16.44 11.64
C VAL A 62 -10.45 -15.14 10.85
N LEU A 63 -11.10 -15.19 9.69
CA LEU A 63 -11.41 -14.02 8.89
C LEU A 63 -12.36 -13.05 9.63
N ASN A 64 -13.32 -13.55 10.40
CA ASN A 64 -14.16 -12.74 11.28
C ASN A 64 -13.31 -12.02 12.35
N LYS A 65 -12.39 -12.73 13.00
CA LYS A 65 -11.49 -12.15 14.02
C LYS A 65 -10.51 -11.13 13.42
N ALA A 66 -10.08 -11.35 12.20
CA ALA A 66 -9.23 -10.43 11.46
C ALA A 66 -10.00 -9.18 10.95
N GLY A 67 -11.32 -9.13 11.10
CA GLY A 67 -12.15 -8.02 10.63
C GLY A 67 -12.28 -7.97 9.11
N ILE A 68 -12.21 -9.14 8.44
CA ILE A 68 -12.32 -9.28 6.99
C ILE A 68 -13.75 -9.67 6.59
N THR A 69 -14.42 -10.46 7.42
CA THR A 69 -15.80 -10.88 7.24
C THR A 69 -16.67 -10.41 8.40
N ILE A 70 -17.98 -10.43 8.26
CA ILE A 70 -18.95 -10.05 9.29
C ILE A 70 -19.90 -11.19 9.58
N LYS A 71 -19.82 -11.79 10.76
CA LYS A 71 -20.67 -12.93 11.17
C LYS A 71 -20.70 -14.06 10.14
N GLY A 72 -19.56 -14.37 9.53
CA GLY A 72 -19.43 -15.38 8.50
C GLY A 72 -19.82 -14.93 7.09
N LYS A 73 -20.37 -13.73 6.91
CA LYS A 73 -20.73 -13.19 5.61
C LYS A 73 -19.54 -12.52 4.93
N ILE A 74 -19.43 -12.73 3.63
CA ILE A 74 -18.36 -12.17 2.80
C ILE A 74 -18.62 -10.68 2.56
N THR A 75 -17.59 -9.86 2.75
CA THR A 75 -17.64 -8.42 2.53
C THR A 75 -16.88 -8.01 1.27
N ARG A 76 -17.06 -6.76 0.80
CA ARG A 76 -16.23 -6.19 -0.27
C ARG A 76 -14.74 -6.26 0.08
N THR A 77 -14.38 -6.06 1.37
CA THR A 77 -13.00 -6.25 1.85
C THR A 77 -12.49 -7.68 1.66
N ALA A 78 -13.32 -8.68 1.98
CA ALA A 78 -12.93 -10.09 1.82
C ALA A 78 -12.66 -10.40 0.34
N LEU A 79 -13.53 -10.00 -0.56
CA LEU A 79 -13.36 -10.20 -2.00
C LEU A 79 -12.14 -9.41 -2.53
N LEU A 80 -11.94 -8.18 -2.08
CA LEU A 80 -10.82 -7.36 -2.52
C LEU A 80 -9.48 -7.94 -2.10
N LEU A 81 -9.35 -8.32 -0.83
CA LEU A 81 -8.07 -8.79 -0.29
C LEU A 81 -7.79 -10.25 -0.62
N LEU A 82 -8.82 -11.10 -0.67
CA LEU A 82 -8.68 -12.55 -0.71
C LEU A 82 -9.45 -13.23 -1.85
N GLY A 83 -10.23 -12.49 -2.66
CA GLY A 83 -11.07 -13.08 -3.71
C GLY A 83 -10.26 -13.78 -4.79
N LYS A 84 -10.78 -14.91 -5.32
CA LYS A 84 -10.28 -15.53 -6.54
C LYS A 84 -10.42 -14.59 -7.74
N SER A 85 -9.65 -14.81 -8.78
CA SER A 85 -9.74 -13.97 -10.00
C SER A 85 -11.13 -14.01 -10.65
N GLU A 86 -11.88 -15.11 -10.49
CA GLU A 86 -13.24 -15.29 -10.97
C GLU A 86 -14.23 -14.44 -10.17
N ALA A 87 -13.97 -14.18 -8.89
CA ALA A 87 -14.86 -13.39 -8.02
C ALA A 87 -14.97 -11.91 -8.43
N LYS A 88 -14.24 -11.48 -9.47
CA LYS A 88 -14.34 -10.13 -10.06
C LYS A 88 -15.75 -9.76 -10.53
N TYR A 89 -16.61 -10.74 -10.84
CA TYR A 89 -18.00 -10.45 -11.27
C TYR A 89 -18.84 -9.81 -10.14
N PHE A 90 -18.48 -10.03 -8.87
CA PHE A 90 -19.13 -9.36 -7.74
C PHE A 90 -18.89 -7.84 -7.67
N PHE A 91 -18.00 -7.31 -8.49
CA PHE A 91 -17.70 -5.88 -8.55
C PHE A 91 -18.46 -5.12 -9.66
N ASP A 92 -19.60 -5.64 -10.12
CA ASP A 92 -20.50 -4.97 -11.05
C ASP A 92 -19.81 -4.49 -12.35
N GLY A 93 -19.00 -5.35 -12.94
CA GLY A 93 -18.27 -5.05 -14.19
C GLY A 93 -17.00 -4.20 -14.02
N PHE A 94 -16.69 -3.78 -12.81
CA PHE A 94 -15.42 -3.17 -12.45
C PHE A 94 -14.45 -4.24 -11.94
N ILE A 95 -13.20 -4.18 -12.33
CA ILE A 95 -12.17 -5.09 -11.85
C ILE A 95 -11.18 -4.30 -11.01
N PRO A 96 -11.20 -4.46 -9.66
CA PRO A 96 -10.17 -3.89 -8.81
C PRO A 96 -8.81 -4.45 -9.24
N ARG A 97 -7.87 -3.56 -9.60
CA ARG A 97 -6.55 -3.98 -10.07
C ARG A 97 -5.49 -2.93 -9.83
N ILE A 98 -4.25 -3.43 -9.79
CA ILE A 98 -3.05 -2.61 -9.90
C ILE A 98 -2.47 -2.85 -11.29
N THR A 99 -2.15 -1.79 -12.02
CA THR A 99 -1.46 -1.87 -13.30
C THR A 99 -0.05 -1.32 -13.12
N TRP A 100 0.95 -2.16 -13.32
CA TRP A 100 2.33 -1.72 -13.42
C TRP A 100 2.66 -1.47 -14.89
N THR A 101 3.33 -0.34 -15.17
CA THR A 101 3.76 0.05 -16.51
C THR A 101 5.20 0.55 -16.45
N LEU A 102 6.06 -0.03 -17.30
CA LEU A 102 7.44 0.38 -17.48
C LEU A 102 7.56 1.26 -18.72
N TYR A 103 8.18 2.41 -18.57
CA TYR A 103 8.44 3.34 -19.66
C TYR A 103 9.89 3.34 -20.12
N ASN A 104 10.09 3.58 -21.41
CA ASN A 104 11.38 3.92 -21.99
C ASN A 104 11.76 5.38 -21.70
N ALA A 105 13.00 5.77 -22.02
CA ALA A 105 13.48 7.15 -21.87
C ALA A 105 12.68 8.18 -22.70
N ASP A 106 12.09 7.76 -23.80
CA ASP A 106 11.21 8.57 -24.66
C ASP A 106 9.74 8.60 -24.21
N ASN A 107 9.45 8.07 -23.02
CA ASN A 107 8.12 7.90 -22.45
C ASN A 107 7.19 6.95 -23.25
N SER A 108 7.70 6.15 -24.17
CA SER A 108 6.93 5.07 -24.75
C SER A 108 6.80 3.90 -23.76
N VAL A 109 5.68 3.17 -23.82
CA VAL A 109 5.47 1.98 -22.98
C VAL A 109 6.38 0.86 -23.43
N LYS A 110 7.22 0.36 -22.52
CA LYS A 110 8.11 -0.78 -22.75
C LYS A 110 7.47 -2.10 -22.36
N ALA A 111 6.76 -2.13 -21.22
CA ALA A 111 6.07 -3.30 -20.70
C ALA A 111 4.95 -2.87 -19.78
N TYR A 112 3.95 -3.73 -19.59
CA TYR A 112 2.93 -3.54 -18.57
C TYR A 112 2.41 -4.89 -18.09
N GLU A 113 1.85 -4.88 -16.87
CA GLU A 113 1.19 -6.05 -16.30
C GLU A 113 0.04 -5.61 -15.39
N HIS A 114 -1.02 -6.41 -15.38
CA HIS A 114 -2.18 -6.20 -14.54
C HIS A 114 -2.21 -7.22 -13.41
N PHE A 115 -2.42 -6.73 -12.21
CA PHE A 115 -2.55 -7.53 -10.99
C PHE A 115 -3.97 -7.33 -10.44
N ASP A 116 -4.81 -8.31 -10.68
CA ASP A 116 -6.19 -8.33 -10.18
C ASP A 116 -6.20 -8.83 -8.71
N ILE A 117 -7.38 -8.95 -8.12
CA ILE A 117 -7.57 -9.61 -6.83
C ILE A 117 -6.98 -11.04 -6.84
N PRO A 118 -6.49 -11.54 -5.70
CA PRO A 118 -6.50 -10.96 -4.35
C PRO A 118 -5.40 -9.92 -4.12
N MET A 119 -5.78 -8.74 -3.61
CA MET A 119 -4.84 -7.63 -3.37
C MET A 119 -3.76 -7.96 -2.35
N LEU A 120 -4.04 -8.83 -1.37
CA LEU A 120 -3.05 -9.29 -0.40
C LEU A 120 -1.83 -9.92 -1.10
N MET A 121 -2.05 -10.64 -2.21
CA MET A 121 -0.99 -11.29 -2.98
C MET A 121 -0.43 -10.35 -4.07
N ALA A 122 -1.24 -9.43 -4.57
CA ALA A 122 -0.86 -8.51 -5.64
C ALA A 122 0.28 -7.57 -5.24
N VAL A 123 0.34 -7.13 -3.98
CA VAL A 123 1.38 -6.21 -3.47
C VAL A 123 2.78 -6.77 -3.69
N ASP A 124 3.02 -8.02 -3.28
CA ASP A 124 4.33 -8.66 -3.44
C ASP A 124 4.66 -8.92 -4.93
N LYS A 125 3.64 -9.23 -5.75
CA LYS A 125 3.81 -9.43 -7.20
C LYS A 125 4.20 -8.11 -7.89
N VAL A 126 3.52 -7.00 -7.59
CA VAL A 126 3.85 -5.67 -8.11
C VAL A 126 5.27 -5.28 -7.70
N TYR A 127 5.61 -5.45 -6.42
CA TYR A 127 6.95 -5.18 -5.92
C TYR A 127 8.02 -5.96 -6.71
N SER A 128 7.78 -7.23 -7.01
CA SER A 128 8.74 -8.08 -7.75
C SER A 128 8.93 -7.65 -9.22
N ARG A 129 8.02 -6.84 -9.78
CA ARG A 129 8.15 -6.29 -11.14
C ARG A 129 8.99 -5.03 -11.21
N ILE A 130 9.01 -4.25 -10.14
CA ILE A 130 9.80 -3.02 -10.09
C ILE A 130 11.28 -3.38 -10.12
N ARG A 131 12.01 -2.76 -11.06
CA ARG A 131 13.46 -2.92 -11.22
C ARG A 131 14.16 -2.12 -10.12
N ASN A 132 14.32 -2.68 -8.96
CA ASN A 132 15.01 -2.02 -7.88
C ASN A 132 16.53 -2.16 -8.05
N VAL A 133 17.14 -1.22 -8.77
CA VAL A 133 18.58 -1.24 -9.04
C VAL A 133 19.36 -0.89 -7.77
N LYS A 134 20.50 -1.55 -7.59
CA LYS A 134 21.42 -1.21 -6.49
C LYS A 134 22.50 -0.24 -6.97
N TYR A 135 22.64 0.86 -6.25
CA TYR A 135 23.76 1.75 -6.40
C TYR A 135 24.93 1.29 -5.54
N ARG A 136 26.13 1.30 -6.12
CA ARG A 136 27.36 0.96 -5.40
C ARG A 136 28.17 2.23 -5.19
N TYR A 137 28.53 2.50 -3.96
CA TYR A 137 29.38 3.61 -3.57
C TYR A 137 30.63 3.09 -2.91
N ILE A 138 31.77 3.70 -3.25
CA ILE A 138 32.98 3.54 -2.48
C ILE A 138 32.98 4.67 -1.45
N ALA A 139 32.53 4.38 -0.24
CA ALA A 139 32.55 5.32 0.86
C ALA A 139 33.98 5.47 1.38
N GLY A 140 34.65 6.53 0.96
CA GLY A 140 35.94 7.00 1.51
C GLY A 140 37.09 6.02 1.40
N GLN A 141 38.29 6.47 1.85
CA GLN A 141 39.55 5.72 1.78
C GLN A 141 39.68 4.55 2.78
N GLN A 142 38.64 4.21 3.55
CA GLN A 142 38.73 3.26 4.66
C GLN A 142 37.94 1.96 4.50
N THR A 143 37.10 1.82 3.48
CA THR A 143 36.35 0.58 3.27
C THR A 143 36.81 -0.13 2.01
N LEU A 144 37.18 -1.42 2.14
CA LEU A 144 37.58 -2.29 1.04
C LEU A 144 36.39 -2.75 0.18
N PHE A 145 35.16 -2.54 0.66
CA PHE A 145 33.93 -2.96 0.00
C PHE A 145 33.04 -1.76 -0.26
N PRO A 146 32.42 -1.66 -1.46
CA PRO A 146 31.45 -0.62 -1.74
C PRO A 146 30.18 -0.85 -0.92
N ASP A 147 29.59 0.22 -0.38
CA ASP A 147 28.25 0.18 0.20
C ASP A 147 27.22 0.05 -0.94
N GLU A 148 26.26 -0.84 -0.77
CA GLU A 148 25.15 -1.02 -1.70
C GLU A 148 23.89 -0.36 -1.12
N VAL A 149 23.26 0.50 -1.92
CA VAL A 149 22.01 1.18 -1.57
C VAL A 149 20.98 0.85 -2.64
N ASP A 150 19.83 0.33 -2.22
CA ASP A 150 18.71 0.11 -3.12
C ASP A 150 18.20 1.46 -3.68
N GLN A 151 17.85 1.49 -4.95
CA GLN A 151 17.24 2.66 -5.60
C GLN A 151 15.97 3.09 -4.86
N TYR A 152 15.17 2.11 -4.44
CA TYR A 152 13.98 2.32 -3.65
C TYR A 152 13.98 1.38 -2.45
N GLU A 153 13.71 1.89 -1.25
CA GLU A 153 13.54 1.02 -0.09
C GLU A 153 12.32 0.12 -0.27
N PRO A 154 12.44 -1.19 -0.03
CA PRO A 154 11.33 -2.13 -0.13
C PRO A 154 10.12 -1.73 0.72
N GLU A 155 10.38 -1.22 1.93
CA GLU A 155 9.34 -0.77 2.85
C GLU A 155 8.57 0.43 2.30
N LEU A 156 9.28 1.39 1.68
CA LEU A 156 8.67 2.56 1.05
C LEU A 156 7.73 2.16 -0.10
N ILE A 157 8.17 1.27 -0.99
CA ILE A 157 7.34 0.81 -2.12
C ILE A 157 6.07 0.11 -1.59
N LYS A 158 6.23 -0.81 -0.64
CA LYS A 158 5.11 -1.55 -0.05
C LYS A 158 4.13 -0.64 0.66
N GLU A 159 4.64 0.33 1.41
CA GLU A 159 3.81 1.32 2.10
C GLU A 159 2.95 2.12 1.11
N ILE A 160 3.54 2.61 0.01
CA ILE A 160 2.80 3.39 -0.98
C ILE A 160 1.73 2.53 -1.68
N ILE A 161 2.06 1.30 -2.09
CA ILE A 161 1.09 0.40 -2.73
C ILE A 161 -0.06 0.09 -1.77
N ASN A 162 0.23 -0.20 -0.51
CA ASN A 162 -0.79 -0.46 0.50
C ASN A 162 -1.64 0.78 0.77
N ASN A 163 -1.05 1.97 0.81
CA ASN A 163 -1.78 3.23 0.93
C ASN A 163 -2.70 3.46 -0.27
N CYS A 164 -2.25 3.17 -1.49
CA CYS A 164 -3.12 3.22 -2.66
C CYS A 164 -4.33 2.29 -2.51
N ILE A 165 -4.15 1.05 -2.03
CA ILE A 165 -5.24 0.09 -1.80
C ILE A 165 -6.19 0.61 -0.72
N ALA A 166 -5.65 1.06 0.43
CA ALA A 166 -6.43 1.52 1.58
C ALA A 166 -7.27 2.76 1.27
N HIS A 167 -6.72 3.69 0.46
CA HIS A 167 -7.30 5.00 0.20
C HIS A 167 -7.99 5.14 -1.17
N GLN A 168 -7.94 4.10 -2.01
CA GLN A 168 -8.68 4.06 -3.29
C GLN A 168 -10.18 4.31 -3.06
N ASP A 169 -10.79 5.18 -3.85
CA ASP A 169 -12.25 5.27 -3.91
C ASP A 169 -12.78 4.26 -4.95
N TYR A 170 -13.13 3.07 -4.46
CA TYR A 170 -13.61 1.99 -5.31
C TYR A 170 -14.96 2.29 -6.00
N ARG A 171 -15.71 3.28 -5.52
CA ARG A 171 -16.96 3.74 -6.14
C ARG A 171 -16.70 4.51 -7.45
N LEU A 172 -15.51 5.07 -7.62
CA LEU A 172 -15.09 5.72 -8.86
C LEU A 172 -14.69 4.72 -9.96
N ARG A 173 -14.61 3.41 -9.62
CA ARG A 173 -14.31 2.34 -10.56
C ARG A 173 -12.98 2.52 -11.32
N GLY A 174 -12.06 3.28 -10.74
CA GLY A 174 -10.71 3.48 -11.26
C GLY A 174 -9.75 2.38 -10.83
N LYS A 175 -8.61 2.30 -11.47
CA LYS A 175 -7.52 1.36 -11.15
C LYS A 175 -6.39 2.10 -10.43
N ILE A 176 -5.60 1.35 -9.68
CA ILE A 176 -4.32 1.83 -9.15
C ILE A 176 -3.28 1.67 -10.26
N ASN A 177 -2.49 2.72 -10.54
CA ASN A 177 -1.38 2.64 -11.48
C ASN A 177 -0.05 2.80 -10.76
N VAL A 178 0.92 1.97 -11.14
CA VAL A 178 2.31 2.06 -10.73
C VAL A 178 3.13 2.23 -12.00
N GLU A 179 3.64 3.42 -12.22
CA GLU A 179 4.40 3.77 -13.41
C GLU A 179 5.89 3.85 -13.07
N GLU A 180 6.69 3.08 -13.78
CA GLU A 180 8.12 2.98 -13.57
C GLU A 180 8.88 3.65 -14.70
N PHE A 181 9.65 4.67 -14.34
CA PHE A 181 10.61 5.36 -15.20
C PHE A 181 12.05 4.99 -14.82
N GLU A 182 13.01 5.53 -15.51
CA GLU A 182 14.42 5.26 -15.21
C GLU A 182 14.86 5.80 -13.84
N ASP A 183 14.32 6.95 -13.44
CA ASP A 183 14.74 7.70 -12.27
C ASP A 183 13.66 7.87 -11.18
N ARG A 184 12.45 7.38 -11.41
CA ARG A 184 11.32 7.55 -10.50
C ARG A 184 10.25 6.49 -10.66
N LEU A 185 9.49 6.32 -9.59
CA LEU A 185 8.21 5.60 -9.56
C LEU A 185 7.08 6.60 -9.34
N VAL A 186 5.98 6.41 -10.07
CA VAL A 186 4.77 7.23 -9.92
C VAL A 186 3.62 6.31 -9.56
N PHE A 187 2.96 6.60 -8.44
CA PHE A 187 1.81 5.85 -7.94
C PHE A 187 0.57 6.73 -8.05
N ILE A 188 -0.49 6.19 -8.65
CA ILE A 188 -1.71 6.92 -8.92
C ILE A 188 -2.89 6.11 -8.39
N ASN A 189 -3.73 6.73 -7.56
CA ASN A 189 -4.99 6.14 -7.11
C ASN A 189 -6.13 7.17 -7.19
N GLU A 190 -7.34 6.66 -7.40
CA GLU A 190 -8.54 7.48 -7.41
C GLU A 190 -9.05 7.71 -6.00
N GLY A 191 -9.48 8.95 -5.72
CA GLY A 191 -10.00 9.41 -4.45
C GLY A 191 -9.33 10.72 -4.02
N ALA A 192 -10.08 11.59 -3.37
CA ALA A 192 -9.54 12.84 -2.84
C ALA A 192 -8.49 12.55 -1.75
N PHE A 193 -7.45 13.35 -1.69
CA PHE A 193 -6.48 13.34 -0.59
C PHE A 193 -7.19 13.80 0.70
N ILE A 194 -7.14 12.97 1.74
CA ILE A 194 -7.90 13.24 2.97
C ILE A 194 -7.29 14.37 3.78
N PRO A 195 -5.97 14.45 4.01
CA PRO A 195 -5.33 15.67 4.49
C PRO A 195 -5.57 16.79 3.47
N GLU A 196 -5.75 18.04 3.89
CA GLU A 196 -5.94 19.12 2.93
C GLU A 196 -4.66 19.43 2.17
N THR A 197 -3.50 19.31 2.84
CA THR A 197 -2.17 19.52 2.26
C THR A 197 -1.18 18.47 2.74
N ILE A 198 -0.04 18.38 2.06
CA ILE A 198 1.07 17.50 2.48
C ILE A 198 1.69 17.97 3.77
N GLU A 199 1.83 19.29 3.96
CA GLU A 199 2.37 19.89 5.17
C GLU A 199 1.57 19.44 6.39
N GLN A 200 0.23 19.46 6.29
CA GLN A 200 -0.65 18.96 7.34
C GLN A 200 -0.42 17.47 7.62
N ALA A 201 -0.25 16.64 6.59
CA ALA A 201 0.02 15.21 6.75
C ALA A 201 1.38 14.92 7.41
N LEU A 202 2.32 15.87 7.33
CA LEU A 202 3.65 15.79 7.92
C LEU A 202 3.71 16.33 9.35
N GLU A 203 2.66 16.98 9.84
CA GLU A 203 2.62 17.49 11.21
C GLU A 203 2.72 16.36 12.24
N PRO A 204 3.55 16.51 13.28
CA PRO A 204 3.67 15.51 14.33
C PRO A 204 2.32 15.23 15.01
N GLY A 205 1.92 13.97 15.02
CA GLY A 205 0.66 13.55 15.65
C GLY A 205 -0.60 13.85 14.84
N TYR A 206 -0.49 14.29 13.59
CA TYR A 206 -1.65 14.45 12.71
C TYR A 206 -2.44 13.15 12.62
N LYS A 207 -3.76 13.26 12.74
CA LYS A 207 -4.70 12.16 12.54
C LYS A 207 -5.76 12.61 11.54
N PRO A 208 -5.98 11.84 10.46
CA PRO A 208 -7.04 12.16 9.51
C PRO A 208 -8.40 12.22 10.22
N PRO A 209 -9.28 13.17 9.86
CA PRO A 209 -10.61 13.30 10.47
C PRO A 209 -11.51 12.11 10.16
N TYR A 210 -11.25 11.37 9.10
CA TYR A 210 -11.96 10.16 8.70
C TYR A 210 -11.08 9.31 7.78
N TYR A 211 -11.49 8.05 7.58
CA TYR A 211 -10.94 7.16 6.55
C TYR A 211 -12.07 6.77 5.59
N ARG A 212 -11.76 6.65 4.29
CA ARG A 212 -12.76 6.29 3.26
C ARG A 212 -13.23 4.85 3.41
N ASN A 213 -12.31 3.93 3.63
CA ASN A 213 -12.54 2.49 3.70
C ASN A 213 -12.12 1.99 5.09
N VAL A 214 -12.84 2.41 6.13
CA VAL A 214 -12.49 2.10 7.54
C VAL A 214 -12.36 0.61 7.79
N PHE A 215 -13.32 -0.17 7.27
CA PHE A 215 -13.33 -1.61 7.46
C PHE A 215 -12.13 -2.28 6.77
N LEU A 216 -11.81 -1.89 5.54
CA LEU A 216 -10.62 -2.35 4.80
C LEU A 216 -9.33 -1.96 5.53
N CYS A 217 -9.19 -0.70 5.95
CA CYS A 217 -8.01 -0.24 6.68
C CYS A 217 -7.77 -1.07 7.94
N ASN A 218 -8.82 -1.34 8.74
CA ASN A 218 -8.71 -2.16 9.94
C ASN A 218 -8.29 -3.61 9.61
N ALA A 219 -8.82 -4.20 8.55
CA ALA A 219 -8.41 -5.52 8.07
C ALA A 219 -6.94 -5.52 7.64
N MET A 220 -6.50 -4.52 6.86
CA MET A 220 -5.11 -4.36 6.41
C MET A 220 -4.14 -4.18 7.58
N VAL A 221 -4.54 -3.42 8.61
CA VAL A 221 -3.79 -3.31 9.86
C VAL A 221 -3.65 -4.68 10.53
N ASN A 222 -4.73 -5.45 10.61
CA ASN A 222 -4.71 -6.80 11.22
C ASN A 222 -3.85 -7.79 10.43
N LEU A 223 -3.62 -7.54 9.14
CA LEU A 223 -2.77 -8.33 8.25
C LEU A 223 -1.34 -7.77 8.10
N TYR A 224 -0.92 -6.78 8.89
CA TYR A 224 0.39 -6.11 8.75
C TYR A 224 0.66 -5.53 7.36
N MET A 225 -0.38 -5.17 6.63
CA MET A 225 -0.23 -4.47 5.36
C MET A 225 0.05 -2.98 5.58
N ILE A 226 -0.61 -2.37 6.57
CA ILE A 226 -0.40 -0.97 6.97
C ILE A 226 -0.20 -0.87 8.48
N ASP A 227 0.47 0.22 8.94
CA ASP A 227 0.66 0.50 10.36
C ASP A 227 -0.45 1.42 10.89
N THR A 228 -0.67 1.37 12.21
CA THR A 228 -1.67 2.19 12.92
C THR A 228 -1.17 3.57 13.31
N ASN A 229 0.14 3.82 13.21
CA ASN A 229 0.77 4.99 13.83
C ASN A 229 0.71 6.27 12.98
N SER A 230 0.00 6.27 11.84
CA SER A 230 -0.06 7.41 10.89
C SER A 230 1.34 7.89 10.45
N MET A 231 2.31 6.99 10.45
CA MET A 231 3.72 7.29 10.14
C MET A 231 4.05 7.13 8.65
N GLY A 232 3.11 6.64 7.81
CA GLY A 232 3.38 6.29 6.42
C GLY A 232 4.00 7.42 5.61
N ILE A 233 3.34 8.60 5.55
CA ILE A 233 3.87 9.75 4.81
C ILE A 233 5.16 10.29 5.45
N PRO A 234 5.22 10.58 6.78
CA PRO A 234 6.47 11.00 7.43
C PRO A 234 7.63 10.02 7.23
N MET A 235 7.37 8.71 7.30
CA MET A 235 8.38 7.67 7.07
C MET A 235 8.94 7.73 5.64
N MET A 236 8.09 7.89 4.63
CA MET A 236 8.54 8.02 3.24
C MET A 236 9.48 9.21 3.05
N TYR A 237 9.15 10.34 3.65
CA TYR A 237 10.00 11.54 3.62
C TYR A 237 11.33 11.31 4.36
N GLN A 238 11.30 10.63 5.50
CA GLN A 238 12.51 10.31 6.26
C GLN A 238 13.44 9.38 5.47
N ILE A 239 12.92 8.30 4.88
CA ILE A 239 13.69 7.35 4.07
C ILE A 239 14.39 8.07 2.91
N GLN A 240 13.67 8.94 2.17
CA GLN A 240 14.26 9.67 1.05
C GLN A 240 15.34 10.66 1.52
N ARG A 241 15.12 11.33 2.66
CA ARG A 241 16.09 12.24 3.27
C ARG A 241 17.36 11.51 3.67
N ASP A 242 17.24 10.38 4.36
CA ASP A 242 18.37 9.59 4.85
C ASP A 242 19.22 9.05 3.70
N LYS A 243 18.61 8.81 2.54
CA LYS A 243 19.30 8.41 1.31
C LYS A 243 19.83 9.58 0.47
N CYS A 244 19.59 10.82 0.88
CA CYS A 244 19.89 12.01 0.07
C CYS A 244 19.24 11.98 -1.34
N PHE A 245 18.05 11.41 -1.41
CA PHE A 245 17.21 11.40 -2.61
C PHE A 245 16.25 12.60 -2.56
N PRO A 246 15.71 13.05 -3.71
CA PRO A 246 14.64 14.04 -3.71
C PRO A 246 13.45 13.54 -2.89
N LEU A 247 12.85 14.47 -2.13
CA LEU A 247 11.67 14.15 -1.32
C LEU A 247 10.51 13.72 -2.21
N PRO A 248 9.60 12.86 -1.73
CA PRO A 248 8.41 12.49 -2.48
C PRO A 248 7.57 13.73 -2.82
N THR A 249 7.01 13.76 -4.02
CA THR A 249 6.11 14.83 -4.44
C THR A 249 4.70 14.29 -4.63
N TYR A 250 3.71 15.13 -4.29
CA TYR A 250 2.29 14.82 -4.43
C TYR A 250 1.65 15.79 -5.42
N ASP A 251 1.05 15.27 -6.48
CA ASP A 251 0.18 16.05 -7.36
C ASP A 251 -1.28 15.79 -6.97
N LEU A 252 -1.93 16.83 -6.47
CA LEU A 252 -3.31 16.85 -5.99
C LEU A 252 -4.22 17.74 -6.85
N ASN A 253 -3.73 18.21 -8.01
CA ASN A 253 -4.44 19.14 -8.88
C ASN A 253 -5.64 18.48 -9.58
N THR A 254 -5.58 17.17 -9.80
CA THR A 254 -6.71 16.44 -10.40
C THR A 254 -7.73 16.08 -9.32
N ILE A 255 -8.96 16.51 -9.50
CA ILE A 255 -10.06 16.22 -8.57
C ILE A 255 -10.21 14.70 -8.43
N ASN A 256 -10.33 14.22 -7.19
CA ASN A 256 -10.48 12.80 -6.87
C ASN A 256 -9.35 11.91 -7.40
N ARG A 257 -8.13 12.43 -7.46
CA ARG A 257 -6.94 11.66 -7.80
C ARG A 257 -5.75 12.09 -6.95
N VAL A 258 -4.99 11.12 -6.47
CA VAL A 258 -3.72 11.34 -5.80
C VAL A 258 -2.62 10.73 -6.65
N THR A 259 -1.62 11.53 -6.98
CA THR A 259 -0.41 11.06 -7.67
C THR A 259 0.79 11.30 -6.77
N VAL A 260 1.51 10.22 -6.45
CA VAL A 260 2.72 10.26 -5.63
C VAL A 260 3.92 9.90 -6.48
N THR A 261 4.93 10.75 -6.53
CA THR A 261 6.20 10.47 -7.21
C THR A 261 7.31 10.25 -6.19
N VAL A 262 8.00 9.13 -6.32
CA VAL A 262 9.18 8.77 -5.52
C VAL A 262 10.38 8.72 -6.45
N TYR A 263 11.42 9.44 -6.11
CA TYR A 263 12.62 9.55 -6.92
C TYR A 263 13.67 8.53 -6.47
N GLY A 264 14.27 7.83 -7.45
CA GLY A 264 15.34 6.87 -7.24
C GLY A 264 16.69 7.34 -7.74
N LYS A 265 16.89 8.66 -7.82
CA LYS A 265 18.14 9.28 -8.26
C LYS A 265 18.73 10.12 -7.15
N ILE A 266 20.02 9.95 -6.90
CA ILE A 266 20.74 10.70 -5.87
C ILE A 266 20.89 12.16 -6.29
N LEU A 267 20.62 13.08 -5.35
CA LEU A 267 20.82 14.51 -5.55
C LEU A 267 22.31 14.88 -5.57
N ASP A 268 23.07 14.36 -4.59
CA ASP A 268 24.50 14.63 -4.44
C ASP A 268 25.22 13.39 -3.89
N LYS A 269 26.24 12.94 -4.62
CA LYS A 269 27.08 11.81 -4.16
C LYS A 269 27.85 12.13 -2.88
N ASN A 270 28.12 13.38 -2.59
CA ASN A 270 28.81 13.80 -1.37
C ASN A 270 27.90 13.79 -0.14
N CYS A 271 26.59 13.86 -0.30
CA CYS A 271 25.62 13.80 0.81
C CYS A 271 25.71 12.48 1.58
N LEU A 272 25.97 11.37 0.91
CA LEU A 272 26.14 10.06 1.54
C LEU A 272 27.42 9.96 2.39
N LEU A 273 28.44 10.78 2.13
CA LEU A 273 29.68 10.81 2.92
C LEU A 273 29.49 11.47 4.28
N TYR A 274 28.48 12.34 4.44
CA TYR A 274 28.21 13.08 5.68
C TYR A 274 27.20 12.37 6.60
N THR A 275 26.48 11.36 6.12
CA THR A 275 25.49 10.63 6.93
C THR A 275 26.06 9.40 7.66
N SER A 276 27.31 9.02 7.38
CA SER A 276 28.02 8.03 8.20
C SER A 276 28.36 8.67 9.56
N PRO A 277 27.94 8.06 10.69
CA PRO A 277 28.37 8.55 11.99
C PRO A 277 29.90 8.54 12.05
N SER A 278 30.47 9.68 12.44
CA SER A 278 31.90 9.79 12.65
C SER A 278 32.31 8.79 13.76
N PRO A 279 33.39 8.02 13.59
CA PRO A 279 33.86 7.10 14.64
C PRO A 279 34.37 7.80 15.90
N ARG A 280 34.02 9.06 16.13
CA ARG A 280 34.54 9.91 17.23
C ARG A 280 33.47 10.65 18.02
N ASP A 281 32.24 10.16 18.08
CA ASP A 281 31.25 10.63 19.06
C ASP A 281 30.77 9.52 19.95
#